data_b84912e0f5fc955220289c5b636db988
#
_entry.id   b84912e0f5fc955220289c5b636db988
#
_cell.length_a   1.000
_cell.length_b   1.000
_cell.length_c   1.000
_cell.angle_alpha   90.00
_cell.angle_beta   90.00
_cell.angle_gamma   90.00
#
_symmetry.space_group_name_H-M   'P 1'
#
loop_
_entity.id
_entity.type
_entity.pdbx_description
1 polymer ?
#
loop_
_entity_poly.entity_id
_entity_poly.type
_entity_poly.pdbx_seq_one_letter_code
_entity_poly.pdbx_strand_id
1 'polypeptide(L)'
;MPDYDAIVVGAGNAGSAAAITMASKGLSVLLVDRSDPPGAKNLSGGVLWGNDLAQILPKWQSEAPLERFIQNKKIGFLTDKSSIVIDFKTKMFEENKVGYTVLRSKFDPWLAKKAKEAGATVIPGITVESLAMKDGKVIGVQESGDTVTAGVVILAEGINPRLAIEANLRGPLQDWEVSVGVKEIIKLSPQKIEDRFNLTPASGMASEYIVGSFGELNIGAFLYTNKDSISLGIVSPMEQLRENGMTHTYDIIEQFKEHPSIAPLIEGGTVTEYGAHMIPEGGLDMVPKVFGDGYMIVGDAAGFGFSNGLVLQGMNYAFLSGILAGETAVEAKTRNDFSSSSLSLYREKLESSYVLKDLKTFKDIRKVTGNKNMYTAYPKMLESILLEMLWERGQPKKKVREILGSAANEMKMSRLKTVTDFYSIYRRM
;
A
#
# COMPACT_ATOMS: atom_id res chain seq x y z
N MET A 1 1.01 38.76 6.65
CA MET A 1 0.68 37.69 5.71
C MET A 1 1.49 36.44 6.13
N PRO A 2 1.02 35.24 5.95
CA PRO A 2 1.82 34.06 6.20
C PRO A 2 3.02 34.01 5.23
N ASP A 3 4.09 33.27 5.61
CA ASP A 3 5.30 33.11 4.79
C ASP A 3 5.03 32.32 3.52
N TYR A 4 4.13 31.33 3.58
CA TYR A 4 3.67 30.52 2.45
C TYR A 4 2.13 30.44 2.40
N ASP A 5 1.60 30.15 1.22
CA ASP A 5 0.17 29.81 1.09
C ASP A 5 -0.10 28.44 1.67
N ALA A 6 0.81 27.50 1.45
CA ALA A 6 0.71 26.14 1.97
C ALA A 6 2.09 25.59 2.40
N ILE A 7 2.10 24.83 3.49
CA ILE A 7 3.23 23.97 3.88
C ILE A 7 2.78 22.53 3.76
N VAL A 8 3.61 21.68 3.15
CA VAL A 8 3.39 20.23 3.04
C VAL A 8 4.46 19.50 3.82
N VAL A 9 4.06 18.70 4.79
CA VAL A 9 4.98 17.91 5.62
C VAL A 9 5.02 16.46 5.16
N GLY A 10 6.13 16.08 4.53
CA GLY A 10 6.37 14.78 3.92
C GLY A 10 6.30 14.82 2.38
N ALA A 11 7.44 14.51 1.72
CA ALA A 11 7.56 14.50 0.26
C ALA A 11 7.41 13.08 -0.34
N GLY A 12 6.57 12.24 0.30
CA GLY A 12 6.09 10.99 -0.29
C GLY A 12 5.04 11.24 -1.38
N ASN A 13 4.36 10.17 -1.80
CA ASN A 13 3.39 10.21 -2.89
C ASN A 13 2.29 11.27 -2.70
N ALA A 14 1.66 11.30 -1.54
CA ALA A 14 0.57 12.24 -1.25
C ALA A 14 1.05 13.69 -1.18
N GLY A 15 2.14 13.93 -0.44
CA GLY A 15 2.65 15.29 -0.24
C GLY A 15 3.22 15.89 -1.52
N SER A 16 4.00 15.13 -2.29
CA SER A 16 4.50 15.60 -3.59
C SER A 16 3.36 15.88 -4.56
N ALA A 17 2.31 15.04 -4.61
CA ALA A 17 1.15 15.28 -5.44
C ALA A 17 0.38 16.55 -5.04
N ALA A 18 0.20 16.77 -3.73
CA ALA A 18 -0.42 18.00 -3.23
C ALA A 18 0.41 19.24 -3.59
N ALA A 19 1.74 19.17 -3.40
CA ALA A 19 2.64 20.28 -3.72
C ALA A 19 2.65 20.62 -5.21
N ILE A 20 2.71 19.59 -6.09
CA ILE A 20 2.61 19.78 -7.55
C ILE A 20 1.29 20.47 -7.90
N THR A 21 0.17 19.98 -7.35
CA THR A 21 -1.17 20.52 -7.63
C THR A 21 -1.26 21.99 -7.25
N MET A 22 -0.79 22.37 -6.08
CA MET A 22 -0.85 23.75 -5.60
C MET A 22 0.13 24.67 -6.33
N ALA A 23 1.39 24.26 -6.46
CA ALA A 23 2.43 25.09 -7.08
C ALA A 23 2.16 25.34 -8.56
N SER A 24 1.67 24.34 -9.32
CA SER A 24 1.26 24.52 -10.72
C SER A 24 0.09 25.49 -10.91
N LYS A 25 -0.62 25.83 -9.84
CA LYS A 25 -1.71 26.84 -9.82
C LYS A 25 -1.27 28.17 -9.21
N GLY A 26 0.04 28.35 -8.97
CA GLY A 26 0.64 29.60 -8.54
C GLY A 26 0.62 29.86 -7.03
N LEU A 27 0.31 28.88 -6.19
CA LEU A 27 0.47 29.02 -4.74
C LEU A 27 1.96 28.98 -4.37
N SER A 28 2.35 29.76 -3.36
CA SER A 28 3.64 29.61 -2.72
C SER A 28 3.60 28.40 -1.79
N VAL A 29 4.35 27.35 -2.14
CA VAL A 29 4.32 26.06 -1.44
C VAL A 29 5.70 25.72 -0.89
N LEU A 30 5.77 25.41 0.41
CA LEU A 30 6.93 24.78 1.03
C LEU A 30 6.65 23.28 1.21
N LEU A 31 7.49 22.42 0.61
CA LEU A 31 7.46 20.98 0.79
C LEU A 31 8.70 20.54 1.57
N VAL A 32 8.51 20.01 2.76
CA VAL A 32 9.60 19.52 3.63
C VAL A 32 9.55 18.01 3.79
N ASP A 33 10.72 17.37 3.85
CA ASP A 33 10.84 15.95 4.18
C ASP A 33 12.04 15.73 5.12
N ARG A 34 11.87 14.82 6.08
CA ARG A 34 12.94 14.46 7.02
C ARG A 34 14.06 13.65 6.38
N SER A 35 13.83 13.06 5.21
CA SER A 35 14.81 12.28 4.47
C SER A 35 15.51 13.12 3.40
N ASP A 36 16.77 12.87 3.19
CA ASP A 36 17.54 13.35 2.06
C ASP A 36 18.25 12.16 1.38
N PRO A 37 17.88 11.82 0.15
CA PRO A 37 16.77 12.37 -0.65
C PRO A 37 15.39 11.99 -0.11
N PRO A 38 14.30 12.69 -0.54
CA PRO A 38 12.92 12.28 -0.23
C PRO A 38 12.68 10.83 -0.62
N GLY A 39 11.99 10.07 0.26
CA GLY A 39 11.73 8.65 0.03
C GLY A 39 12.81 7.69 0.51
N ALA A 40 13.98 8.14 0.96
CA ALA A 40 15.06 7.28 1.45
C ALA A 40 14.67 6.38 2.64
N LYS A 41 13.60 6.73 3.37
CA LYS A 41 13.04 5.93 4.47
C LYS A 41 11.86 5.08 4.05
N ASN A 42 11.43 5.15 2.79
CA ASN A 42 10.30 4.37 2.30
C ASN A 42 10.78 2.98 1.89
N LEU A 43 9.98 1.98 2.23
CA LEU A 43 10.24 0.62 1.80
C LEU A 43 10.18 0.55 0.27
N SER A 44 11.30 0.18 -0.35
CA SER A 44 11.41 0.16 -1.80
C SER A 44 10.63 -0.99 -2.46
N GLY A 45 10.26 -0.79 -3.71
CA GLY A 45 9.52 -1.76 -4.53
C GLY A 45 8.03 -1.83 -4.21
N GLY A 46 7.21 -1.63 -5.20
CA GLY A 46 5.76 -1.72 -5.13
C GLY A 46 5.14 -1.71 -6.52
N VAL A 47 3.82 -1.78 -6.57
CA VAL A 47 3.06 -1.59 -7.80
C VAL A 47 2.26 -0.30 -7.69
N LEU A 48 2.48 0.60 -8.64
CA LEU A 48 1.67 1.78 -8.85
C LEU A 48 0.53 1.43 -9.78
N TRP A 49 -0.68 1.44 -9.25
CA TRP A 49 -1.91 1.19 -9.98
C TRP A 49 -2.59 2.50 -10.40
N GLY A 50 -3.33 2.45 -11.49
CA GLY A 50 -4.12 3.57 -11.96
C GLY A 50 -3.33 4.63 -12.72
N ASN A 51 -3.96 5.75 -12.99
CA ASN A 51 -3.44 6.84 -13.81
C ASN A 51 -3.68 8.23 -13.20
N ASP A 52 -3.87 8.30 -11.89
CA ASP A 52 -4.20 9.57 -11.21
C ASP A 52 -3.14 10.66 -11.41
N LEU A 53 -1.87 10.25 -11.47
CA LEU A 53 -0.76 11.18 -11.75
C LEU A 53 -0.90 11.92 -13.08
N ALA A 54 -1.62 11.37 -14.06
CA ALA A 54 -1.83 12.06 -15.34
C ALA A 54 -2.62 13.38 -15.19
N GLN A 55 -3.38 13.54 -14.10
CA GLN A 55 -4.12 14.77 -13.80
C GLN A 55 -3.17 15.95 -13.52
N ILE A 56 -2.00 15.67 -12.96
CA ILE A 56 -1.01 16.68 -12.56
C ILE A 56 0.30 16.60 -13.35
N LEU A 57 0.60 15.43 -13.91
CA LEU A 57 1.78 15.14 -14.73
C LEU A 57 1.36 14.33 -15.97
N PRO A 58 0.85 14.95 -17.03
CA PRO A 58 0.27 14.24 -18.18
C PRO A 58 1.23 13.26 -18.89
N LYS A 59 2.54 13.49 -18.80
CA LYS A 59 3.57 12.64 -19.43
C LYS A 59 4.28 11.72 -18.43
N TRP A 60 3.76 11.55 -17.21
CA TRP A 60 4.44 10.81 -16.15
C TRP A 60 4.90 9.41 -16.53
N GLN A 61 4.12 8.67 -17.32
CA GLN A 61 4.48 7.30 -17.73
C GLN A 61 5.74 7.22 -18.60
N SER A 62 6.07 8.29 -19.34
CA SER A 62 7.29 8.35 -20.15
C SER A 62 8.47 8.99 -19.42
N GLU A 63 8.23 9.73 -18.34
CA GLU A 63 9.26 10.49 -17.62
C GLU A 63 9.66 9.84 -16.29
N ALA A 64 8.76 9.12 -15.64
CA ALA A 64 9.00 8.49 -14.35
C ALA A 64 9.98 7.31 -14.46
N PRO A 65 10.79 7.06 -13.42
CA PRO A 65 11.67 5.90 -13.36
C PRO A 65 10.90 4.61 -13.05
N LEU A 66 10.01 4.25 -13.97
CA LEU A 66 9.21 3.04 -13.89
C LEU A 66 10.08 1.80 -14.14
N GLU A 67 9.74 0.70 -13.52
CA GLU A 67 10.41 -0.58 -13.71
C GLU A 67 9.72 -1.36 -14.85
N ARG A 68 8.80 -2.28 -14.55
CA ARG A 68 8.10 -3.06 -15.56
C ARG A 68 6.61 -2.76 -15.56
N PHE A 69 6.01 -2.78 -16.73
CA PHE A 69 4.57 -2.70 -16.91
C PHE A 69 3.93 -4.05 -16.51
N ILE A 70 2.87 -4.03 -15.69
CA ILE A 70 2.18 -5.25 -15.24
C ILE A 70 1.26 -5.77 -16.33
N GLN A 71 1.66 -6.86 -16.96
CA GLN A 71 0.87 -7.61 -17.93
C GLN A 71 0.27 -8.87 -17.32
N ASN A 72 0.92 -9.42 -16.31
CA ASN A 72 0.56 -10.66 -15.66
C ASN A 72 0.31 -10.44 -14.17
N LYS A 73 -0.83 -10.90 -13.67
CA LYS A 73 -1.18 -10.88 -12.27
C LYS A 73 -1.45 -12.28 -11.77
N LYS A 74 -0.83 -12.65 -10.64
CA LYS A 74 -1.03 -13.94 -10.00
C LYS A 74 -1.62 -13.77 -8.60
N ILE A 75 -2.53 -14.66 -8.26
CA ILE A 75 -3.08 -14.78 -6.91
C ILE A 75 -2.92 -16.24 -6.50
N GLY A 76 -2.29 -16.49 -5.36
CA GLY A 76 -1.94 -17.85 -4.95
C GLY A 76 -2.20 -18.15 -3.49
N PHE A 77 -2.31 -19.45 -3.21
CA PHE A 77 -2.28 -20.03 -1.88
C PHE A 77 -1.00 -20.87 -1.76
N LEU A 78 -0.26 -20.67 -0.70
CA LEU A 78 0.92 -21.47 -0.37
C LEU A 78 0.63 -22.30 0.87
N THR A 79 0.95 -23.60 0.81
CA THR A 79 1.02 -24.49 1.96
C THR A 79 2.50 -24.80 2.24
N ASP A 80 2.81 -25.71 3.13
CA ASP A 80 4.20 -26.06 3.47
C ASP A 80 5.02 -26.57 2.25
N LYS A 81 4.35 -27.17 1.26
CA LYS A 81 5.00 -27.84 0.12
C LYS A 81 4.38 -27.56 -1.23
N SER A 82 3.21 -26.92 -1.26
CA SER A 82 2.46 -26.74 -2.49
C SER A 82 2.13 -25.28 -2.75
N SER A 83 2.00 -24.94 -4.02
CA SER A 83 1.44 -23.65 -4.47
C SER A 83 0.25 -23.91 -5.39
N ILE A 84 -0.82 -23.18 -5.14
CA ILE A 84 -2.02 -23.19 -5.97
C ILE A 84 -2.21 -21.76 -6.46
N VAL A 85 -2.04 -21.54 -7.76
CA VAL A 85 -1.95 -20.18 -8.32
C VAL A 85 -2.92 -20.00 -9.48
N ILE A 86 -3.68 -18.91 -9.42
CA ILE A 86 -4.42 -18.38 -10.56
C ILE A 86 -3.49 -17.41 -11.27
N ASP A 87 -3.12 -17.73 -12.51
CA ASP A 87 -2.28 -16.90 -13.37
C ASP A 87 -3.16 -16.20 -14.41
N PHE A 88 -3.32 -14.88 -14.27
CA PHE A 88 -4.15 -14.06 -15.14
C PHE A 88 -3.29 -13.13 -15.98
N LYS A 89 -3.24 -13.40 -17.27
CA LYS A 89 -2.54 -12.61 -18.29
C LYS A 89 -3.53 -12.10 -19.33
N THR A 90 -3.49 -10.81 -19.63
CA THR A 90 -4.40 -10.20 -20.60
C THR A 90 -3.74 -9.04 -21.36
N LYS A 91 -4.07 -8.90 -22.63
CA LYS A 91 -3.68 -7.74 -23.44
C LYS A 91 -4.39 -6.45 -23.00
N MET A 92 -5.54 -6.56 -22.35
CA MET A 92 -6.27 -5.40 -21.84
C MET A 92 -5.45 -4.58 -20.83
N PHE A 93 -4.56 -5.23 -20.05
CA PHE A 93 -3.67 -4.52 -19.14
C PHE A 93 -2.64 -3.69 -19.90
N GLU A 94 -2.14 -4.19 -21.02
CA GLU A 94 -1.21 -3.48 -21.90
C GLU A 94 -1.88 -2.29 -22.59
N GLU A 95 -3.07 -2.48 -23.12
CA GLU A 95 -3.84 -1.44 -23.82
C GLU A 95 -4.21 -0.28 -22.88
N ASN A 96 -4.56 -0.58 -21.65
CA ASN A 96 -4.98 0.41 -20.65
C ASN A 96 -3.85 0.87 -19.69
N LYS A 97 -2.66 0.25 -19.77
CA LYS A 97 -1.49 0.57 -18.91
C LYS A 97 -1.84 0.69 -17.43
N VAL A 98 -2.51 -0.32 -16.90
CA VAL A 98 -3.16 -0.29 -15.59
C VAL A 98 -2.22 -0.27 -14.39
N GLY A 99 -0.94 -0.66 -14.54
CA GLY A 99 0.00 -0.68 -13.42
C GLY A 99 1.46 -0.86 -13.84
N TYR A 100 2.34 -0.36 -13.00
CA TYR A 100 3.79 -0.47 -13.16
C TYR A 100 4.44 -0.85 -11.85
N THR A 101 5.47 -1.69 -11.90
CA THR A 101 6.37 -1.83 -10.75
C THR A 101 7.26 -0.62 -10.65
N VAL A 102 7.54 -0.19 -9.43
CA VAL A 102 8.38 0.97 -9.13
C VAL A 102 9.28 0.66 -7.93
N LEU A 103 10.48 1.23 -7.94
CA LEU A 103 11.34 1.31 -6.78
C LEU A 103 11.18 2.70 -6.16
N ARG A 104 10.65 2.77 -4.93
CA ARG A 104 10.35 4.02 -4.24
C ARG A 104 11.60 4.86 -4.01
N SER A 105 12.75 4.21 -3.81
CA SER A 105 14.06 4.85 -3.73
C SER A 105 14.44 5.67 -4.98
N LYS A 106 13.85 5.35 -6.14
CA LYS A 106 14.02 6.12 -7.39
C LYS A 106 12.82 7.03 -7.67
N PHE A 107 11.61 6.52 -7.40
CA PHE A 107 10.38 7.18 -7.77
C PHE A 107 10.06 8.42 -6.91
N ASP A 108 10.25 8.32 -5.58
CA ASP A 108 9.93 9.41 -4.67
C ASP A 108 10.84 10.65 -4.89
N PRO A 109 12.19 10.51 -5.06
CA PRO A 109 13.03 11.65 -5.41
C PRO A 109 12.63 12.30 -6.75
N TRP A 110 12.26 11.48 -7.75
CA TRP A 110 11.77 11.99 -9.02
C TRP A 110 10.49 12.81 -8.85
N LEU A 111 9.55 12.33 -8.05
CA LEU A 111 8.28 13.02 -7.81
C LEU A 111 8.49 14.34 -7.04
N ALA A 112 9.36 14.35 -6.02
CA ALA A 112 9.73 15.56 -5.30
C ALA A 112 10.43 16.58 -6.22
N LYS A 113 11.27 16.11 -7.16
CA LYS A 113 11.85 16.97 -8.21
C LYS A 113 10.76 17.59 -9.08
N LYS A 114 9.71 16.83 -9.44
CA LYS A 114 8.55 17.36 -10.18
C LYS A 114 7.81 18.45 -9.40
N ALA A 115 7.71 18.32 -8.08
CA ALA A 115 7.14 19.38 -7.24
C ALA A 115 7.99 20.65 -7.30
N LYS A 116 9.32 20.54 -7.27
CA LYS A 116 10.24 21.67 -7.46
C LYS A 116 10.10 22.30 -8.85
N GLU A 117 10.03 21.47 -9.90
CA GLU A 117 9.82 21.94 -11.28
C GLU A 117 8.47 22.66 -11.45
N ALA A 118 7.45 22.28 -10.69
CA ALA A 118 6.15 22.97 -10.65
C ALA A 118 6.15 24.31 -9.89
N GLY A 119 7.26 24.66 -9.20
CA GLY A 119 7.43 25.91 -8.47
C GLY A 119 7.38 25.79 -6.94
N ALA A 120 7.28 24.61 -6.37
CA ALA A 120 7.36 24.42 -4.92
C ALA A 120 8.82 24.61 -4.42
N THR A 121 8.98 25.23 -3.25
CA THR A 121 10.22 25.19 -2.49
C THR A 121 10.32 23.83 -1.81
N VAL A 122 11.29 23.00 -2.22
CA VAL A 122 11.47 21.63 -1.67
C VAL A 122 12.71 21.62 -0.81
N ILE A 123 12.57 21.28 0.47
CA ILE A 123 13.66 21.20 1.44
C ILE A 123 13.69 19.80 2.06
N PRO A 124 14.60 18.92 1.61
CA PRO A 124 14.84 17.63 2.24
C PRO A 124 15.75 17.77 3.46
N GLY A 125 15.78 16.72 4.31
CA GLY A 125 16.62 16.66 5.50
C GLY A 125 16.07 17.45 6.70
N ILE A 126 14.87 18.03 6.60
CA ILE A 126 14.25 18.83 7.67
C ILE A 126 13.17 18.02 8.39
N THR A 127 13.31 17.93 9.71
CA THR A 127 12.32 17.30 10.58
C THR A 127 11.48 18.38 11.25
N VAL A 128 10.23 18.52 10.83
CA VAL A 128 9.27 19.38 11.53
C VAL A 128 9.06 18.85 12.96
N GLU A 129 9.29 19.68 13.97
CA GLU A 129 9.21 19.30 15.38
C GLU A 129 7.75 19.28 15.88
N SER A 130 6.99 20.34 15.57
CA SER A 130 5.59 20.47 15.99
C SER A 130 4.80 21.34 15.01
N LEU A 131 3.48 21.36 15.17
CA LEU A 131 2.60 22.32 14.49
C LEU A 131 2.55 23.62 15.27
N ALA A 132 2.66 24.75 14.59
CA ALA A 132 2.39 26.06 15.18
C ALA A 132 0.86 26.26 15.26
N MET A 133 0.38 26.43 16.50
CA MET A 133 -1.05 26.56 16.80
C MET A 133 -1.37 27.95 17.35
N LYS A 134 -2.50 28.53 16.93
CA LYS A 134 -3.05 29.76 17.51
C LYS A 134 -4.57 29.66 17.55
N ASP A 135 -5.15 29.87 18.74
CA ASP A 135 -6.61 29.86 18.97
C ASP A 135 -7.30 28.60 18.39
N GLY A 136 -6.65 27.41 18.55
CA GLY A 136 -7.14 26.13 18.03
C GLY A 136 -6.94 25.89 16.52
N LYS A 137 -6.37 26.85 15.79
CA LYS A 137 -6.07 26.79 14.37
C LYS A 137 -4.60 26.43 14.14
N VAL A 138 -4.32 25.59 13.18
CA VAL A 138 -2.96 25.36 12.66
C VAL A 138 -2.58 26.57 11.78
N ILE A 139 -1.46 27.22 12.12
CA ILE A 139 -0.98 28.41 11.41
C ILE A 139 0.39 28.22 10.76
N GLY A 140 0.99 27.04 10.89
CA GLY A 140 2.31 26.73 10.34
C GLY A 140 2.97 25.55 11.04
N VAL A 141 4.28 25.51 10.96
CA VAL A 141 5.15 24.46 11.56
C VAL A 141 6.29 25.08 12.35
N GLN A 142 6.86 24.32 13.27
CA GLN A 142 8.03 24.70 14.07
C GLN A 142 9.19 23.76 13.80
N GLU A 143 10.40 24.32 13.72
CA GLU A 143 11.65 23.60 13.56
C GLU A 143 12.77 24.43 14.21
N SER A 144 13.57 23.79 15.10
CA SER A 144 14.73 24.40 15.77
C SER A 144 14.44 25.77 16.46
N GLY A 145 13.21 25.94 16.96
CA GLY A 145 12.76 27.17 17.61
C GLY A 145 12.19 28.23 16.65
N ASP A 146 12.36 28.06 15.35
CA ASP A 146 11.77 28.94 14.36
C ASP A 146 10.36 28.50 13.97
N THR A 147 9.50 29.48 13.64
CA THR A 147 8.14 29.23 13.15
C THR A 147 8.01 29.68 11.71
N VAL A 148 7.61 28.77 10.84
CA VAL A 148 7.25 29.08 9.44
C VAL A 148 5.73 29.02 9.34
N THR A 149 5.11 30.13 8.90
CA THR A 149 3.65 30.27 8.87
C THR A 149 3.06 29.97 7.49
N ALA A 150 1.83 29.42 7.47
CA ALA A 150 1.11 29.17 6.24
C ALA A 150 -0.41 29.38 6.39
N GLY A 151 -1.09 29.57 5.26
CA GLY A 151 -2.54 29.56 5.20
C GLY A 151 -3.09 28.17 5.56
N VAL A 152 -2.46 27.10 5.08
CA VAL A 152 -2.82 25.70 5.36
C VAL A 152 -1.57 24.81 5.48
N VAL A 153 -1.63 23.82 6.36
CA VAL A 153 -0.62 22.75 6.48
C VAL A 153 -1.20 21.43 6.00
N ILE A 154 -0.54 20.79 5.03
CA ILE A 154 -0.89 19.46 4.55
C ILE A 154 -0.01 18.42 5.27
N LEU A 155 -0.62 17.59 6.09
CA LEU A 155 0.05 16.53 6.84
C LEU A 155 0.12 15.26 5.99
N ALA A 156 1.28 15.03 5.37
CA ALA A 156 1.59 13.89 4.51
C ALA A 156 2.67 12.98 5.13
N GLU A 157 2.59 12.78 6.46
CA GLU A 157 3.61 12.15 7.31
C GLU A 157 3.78 10.65 7.08
N GLY A 158 2.93 10.04 6.23
CA GLY A 158 2.86 8.57 6.07
C GLY A 158 2.23 7.89 7.27
N ILE A 159 2.53 6.60 7.47
CA ILE A 159 1.88 5.78 8.50
C ILE A 159 2.32 6.10 9.94
N ASN A 160 3.27 6.98 10.14
CA ASN A 160 3.63 7.47 11.47
C ASN A 160 3.26 8.97 11.62
N PRO A 161 1.97 9.30 11.81
CA PRO A 161 1.46 10.66 11.81
C PRO A 161 1.69 11.35 13.16
N ARG A 162 2.95 11.55 13.51
CA ARG A 162 3.38 12.07 14.81
C ARG A 162 2.81 13.46 15.09
N LEU A 163 2.94 14.39 14.14
CA LEU A 163 2.45 15.75 14.31
C LEU A 163 0.93 15.79 14.49
N ALA A 164 0.21 14.99 13.71
CA ALA A 164 -1.25 14.92 13.82
C ALA A 164 -1.69 14.36 15.18
N ILE A 165 -0.95 13.39 15.74
CA ILE A 165 -1.22 12.81 17.07
C ILE A 165 -0.88 13.81 18.17
N GLU A 166 0.31 14.40 18.16
CA GLU A 166 0.78 15.37 19.17
C GLU A 166 -0.10 16.62 19.24
N ALA A 167 -0.63 17.06 18.08
CA ALA A 167 -1.57 18.18 18.02
C ALA A 167 -3.04 17.77 18.29
N ASN A 168 -3.30 16.52 18.69
CA ASN A 168 -4.65 15.98 18.94
C ASN A 168 -5.60 16.09 17.72
N LEU A 169 -5.08 16.05 16.50
CA LEU A 169 -5.86 16.06 15.25
C LEU A 169 -6.31 14.64 14.87
N ARG A 170 -5.62 13.62 15.40
CA ARG A 170 -6.04 12.22 15.36
C ARG A 170 -5.58 11.49 16.62
N GLY A 171 -6.22 10.36 16.92
CA GLY A 171 -5.78 9.46 17.99
C GLY A 171 -4.50 8.69 17.62
N PRO A 172 -3.80 8.10 18.62
CA PRO A 172 -2.69 7.20 18.37
C PRO A 172 -3.14 5.96 17.61
N LEU A 173 -2.24 5.42 16.77
CA LEU A 173 -2.51 4.20 16.01
C LEU A 173 -2.72 3.01 16.96
N GLN A 174 -3.70 2.18 16.65
CA GLN A 174 -3.98 0.93 17.33
C GLN A 174 -3.38 -0.25 16.56
N ASP A 175 -3.03 -1.35 17.23
CA ASP A 175 -2.43 -2.52 16.58
C ASP A 175 -3.31 -3.09 15.46
N TRP A 176 -4.62 -3.02 15.62
CA TRP A 176 -5.58 -3.49 14.62
C TRP A 176 -5.67 -2.58 13.37
N GLU A 177 -5.15 -1.36 13.44
CA GLU A 177 -5.17 -0.41 12.32
C GLU A 177 -4.04 -0.64 11.33
N VAL A 178 -3.00 -1.39 11.73
CA VAL A 178 -1.76 -1.49 10.97
C VAL A 178 -1.29 -2.93 10.80
N SER A 179 -0.63 -3.17 9.69
CA SER A 179 0.18 -4.37 9.45
C SER A 179 1.65 -4.00 9.30
N VAL A 180 2.53 -4.96 9.53
CA VAL A 180 3.97 -4.83 9.24
C VAL A 180 4.25 -5.46 7.89
N GLY A 181 4.74 -4.67 6.95
CA GLY A 181 5.31 -5.13 5.70
C GLY A 181 6.82 -5.25 5.82
N VAL A 182 7.36 -6.42 5.49
CA VAL A 182 8.81 -6.64 5.37
C VAL A 182 9.11 -6.97 3.92
N LYS A 183 10.16 -6.36 3.38
CA LYS A 183 10.48 -6.48 1.96
C LYS A 183 11.97 -6.53 1.70
N GLU A 184 12.32 -7.28 0.68
CA GLU A 184 13.64 -7.31 0.08
C GLU A 184 13.59 -6.93 -1.40
N ILE A 185 14.67 -6.28 -1.87
CA ILE A 185 14.98 -6.13 -3.27
C ILE A 185 16.12 -7.09 -3.60
N ILE A 186 15.81 -8.09 -4.41
CA ILE A 186 16.75 -9.15 -4.80
C ILE A 186 17.19 -8.88 -6.23
N LYS A 187 18.48 -8.53 -6.41
CA LYS A 187 19.06 -8.27 -7.72
C LYS A 187 19.22 -9.56 -8.51
N LEU A 188 18.76 -9.55 -9.75
CA LEU A 188 18.88 -10.63 -10.73
C LEU A 188 19.05 -10.04 -12.12
N SER A 189 19.74 -10.77 -13.02
CA SER A 189 19.83 -10.30 -14.41
C SER A 189 18.45 -10.23 -15.09
N PRO A 190 18.21 -9.26 -15.98
CA PRO A 190 16.96 -9.16 -16.73
C PRO A 190 16.57 -10.47 -17.42
N GLN A 191 17.53 -11.17 -18.04
CA GLN A 191 17.30 -12.44 -18.72
C GLN A 191 16.75 -13.51 -17.76
N LYS A 192 17.34 -13.67 -16.55
CA LYS A 192 16.83 -14.62 -15.56
C LYS A 192 15.40 -14.30 -15.13
N ILE A 193 15.07 -13.01 -14.99
CA ILE A 193 13.71 -12.57 -14.65
C ILE A 193 12.75 -12.93 -15.80
N GLU A 194 13.12 -12.62 -17.03
CA GLU A 194 12.29 -12.91 -18.21
C GLU A 194 12.05 -14.40 -18.39
N ASP A 195 13.10 -15.21 -18.28
CA ASP A 195 13.02 -16.69 -18.42
C ASP A 195 12.17 -17.32 -17.30
N ARG A 196 12.42 -16.97 -16.03
CA ARG A 196 11.74 -17.57 -14.87
C ARG A 196 10.26 -17.19 -14.77
N PHE A 197 9.92 -15.98 -15.21
CA PHE A 197 8.56 -15.47 -15.10
C PHE A 197 7.80 -15.46 -16.44
N ASN A 198 8.40 -16.00 -17.51
CA ASN A 198 7.84 -16.02 -18.86
C ASN A 198 7.38 -14.62 -19.31
N LEU A 199 8.30 -13.67 -19.24
CA LEU A 199 8.07 -12.25 -19.54
C LEU A 199 8.85 -11.82 -20.78
N THR A 200 8.39 -10.75 -21.40
CA THR A 200 9.17 -9.97 -22.38
C THR A 200 9.94 -8.85 -21.67
N PRO A 201 10.95 -8.21 -22.29
CA PRO A 201 11.73 -7.15 -21.69
C PRO A 201 10.91 -5.98 -21.11
N ALA A 202 9.74 -5.68 -21.72
CA ALA A 202 8.86 -4.60 -21.28
C ALA A 202 7.79 -5.03 -20.29
N SER A 203 7.46 -6.33 -20.22
CA SER A 203 6.38 -6.83 -19.39
C SER A 203 6.83 -7.21 -17.99
N GLY A 204 5.92 -7.11 -17.05
CA GLY A 204 6.11 -7.43 -15.66
C GLY A 204 4.99 -8.28 -15.08
N MET A 205 5.26 -8.78 -13.90
CA MET A 205 4.33 -9.61 -13.14
C MET A 205 4.20 -9.08 -11.71
N ALA A 206 2.98 -9.09 -11.20
CA ALA A 206 2.67 -8.91 -9.79
C ALA A 206 1.99 -10.16 -9.27
N SER A 207 2.57 -10.76 -8.22
CA SER A 207 2.00 -11.94 -7.54
C SER A 207 1.70 -11.60 -6.10
N GLU A 208 0.51 -11.98 -5.64
CA GLU A 208 0.08 -11.91 -4.25
C GLU A 208 -0.25 -13.32 -3.77
N TYR A 209 0.11 -13.64 -2.53
CA TYR A 209 -0.07 -14.96 -1.93
C TYR A 209 -0.71 -14.86 -0.55
N ILE A 210 -1.63 -15.77 -0.27
CA ILE A 210 -2.06 -16.13 1.08
C ILE A 210 -1.17 -17.30 1.51
N VAL A 211 -0.45 -17.14 2.61
CA VAL A 211 0.55 -18.13 3.05
C VAL A 211 0.04 -18.85 4.28
N GLY A 212 -0.16 -20.15 4.14
CA GLY A 212 -0.71 -21.03 5.17
C GLY A 212 0.30 -21.85 5.96
N SER A 213 1.60 -21.57 5.80
CA SER A 213 2.70 -22.37 6.35
C SER A 213 3.40 -21.74 7.57
N PHE A 214 2.96 -20.61 8.07
CA PHE A 214 3.62 -19.89 9.16
C PHE A 214 2.86 -19.97 10.50
N GLY A 215 2.47 -21.16 10.88
CA GLY A 215 1.79 -21.40 12.15
C GLY A 215 0.40 -20.76 12.20
N GLU A 216 0.16 -19.92 13.22
CA GLU A 216 -1.14 -19.26 13.42
C GLU A 216 -1.22 -17.84 12.84
N LEU A 217 -0.17 -17.35 12.17
CA LEU A 217 -0.12 -16.00 11.61
C LEU A 217 -0.88 -15.91 10.29
N ASN A 218 -1.64 -14.86 10.11
CA ASN A 218 -2.27 -14.52 8.84
C ASN A 218 -1.27 -13.74 7.99
N ILE A 219 -0.56 -14.42 7.09
CA ILE A 219 0.48 -13.81 6.28
C ILE A 219 0.03 -13.67 4.84
N GLY A 220 0.04 -12.44 4.37
CA GLY A 220 0.08 -12.13 2.95
C GLY A 220 1.53 -12.06 2.48
N ALA A 221 1.82 -12.53 1.27
CA ALA A 221 3.14 -12.38 0.66
C ALA A 221 3.00 -11.87 -0.77
N PHE A 222 4.06 -11.31 -1.30
CA PHE A 222 4.06 -10.80 -2.66
C PHE A 222 5.43 -10.94 -3.32
N LEU A 223 5.40 -10.97 -4.66
CA LEU A 223 6.57 -10.97 -5.51
C LEU A 223 6.28 -10.15 -6.76
N TYR A 224 7.07 -9.10 -6.98
CA TYR A 224 6.95 -8.21 -8.14
C TYR A 224 8.26 -8.20 -8.93
N THR A 225 8.15 -8.27 -10.26
CA THR A 225 9.33 -8.21 -11.13
C THR A 225 9.67 -6.78 -11.50
N ASN A 226 10.93 -6.39 -11.31
CA ASN A 226 11.51 -5.13 -11.78
C ASN A 226 12.41 -5.38 -13.01
N LYS A 227 13.07 -4.35 -13.53
CA LYS A 227 13.96 -4.49 -14.70
C LYS A 227 15.12 -5.46 -14.45
N ASP A 228 15.80 -5.30 -13.32
CA ASP A 228 17.00 -6.05 -12.93
C ASP A 228 16.94 -6.53 -11.46
N SER A 229 15.77 -6.65 -10.91
CA SER A 229 15.54 -7.11 -9.53
C SER A 229 14.13 -7.67 -9.35
N ILE A 230 13.92 -8.30 -8.22
CA ILE A 230 12.62 -8.76 -7.72
C ILE A 230 12.34 -8.04 -6.40
N SER A 231 11.16 -7.49 -6.25
CA SER A 231 10.63 -7.03 -4.96
C SER A 231 9.86 -8.19 -4.34
N LEU A 232 10.35 -8.73 -3.24
CA LEU A 232 9.74 -9.84 -2.52
C LEU A 232 9.43 -9.40 -1.10
N GLY A 233 8.28 -9.78 -0.56
CA GLY A 233 7.97 -9.42 0.81
C GLY A 233 6.76 -10.12 1.38
N ILE A 234 6.55 -9.87 2.66
CA ILE A 234 5.44 -10.37 3.46
C ILE A 234 4.71 -9.22 4.15
N VAL A 235 3.47 -9.46 4.49
CA VAL A 235 2.64 -8.54 5.29
C VAL A 235 1.94 -9.35 6.38
N SER A 236 2.04 -8.90 7.63
CA SER A 236 1.39 -9.54 8.76
C SER A 236 0.71 -8.49 9.67
N PRO A 237 -0.53 -8.72 10.15
CA PRO A 237 -1.19 -7.82 11.09
C PRO A 237 -0.37 -7.63 12.37
N MET A 238 -0.21 -6.39 12.81
CA MET A 238 0.55 -6.06 14.03
C MET A 238 -0.03 -6.74 15.28
N GLU A 239 -1.35 -6.75 15.40
CA GLU A 239 -2.07 -7.42 16.48
C GLU A 239 -1.63 -8.88 16.64
N GLN A 240 -1.55 -9.63 15.53
CA GLN A 240 -1.14 -11.04 15.57
C GLN A 240 0.34 -11.24 15.88
N LEU A 241 1.21 -10.36 15.38
CA LEU A 241 2.63 -10.40 15.73
C LEU A 241 2.84 -10.21 17.24
N ARG A 242 2.08 -9.32 17.88
CA ARG A 242 2.12 -9.14 19.33
C ARG A 242 1.54 -10.31 20.11
N GLU A 243 0.39 -10.84 19.69
CA GLU A 243 -0.25 -12.00 20.33
C GLU A 243 0.64 -13.25 20.30
N ASN A 244 1.42 -13.45 19.23
CA ASN A 244 2.33 -14.57 19.06
C ASN A 244 3.76 -14.31 19.59
N GLY A 245 3.95 -13.33 20.47
CA GLY A 245 5.24 -13.08 21.12
C GLY A 245 6.27 -12.41 20.20
N MET A 246 5.80 -11.60 19.25
CA MET A 246 6.65 -10.85 18.30
C MET A 246 7.66 -11.76 17.57
N THR A 247 7.14 -12.76 16.88
CA THR A 247 7.94 -13.56 15.93
C THR A 247 8.74 -12.62 15.03
N HIS A 248 10.04 -12.85 14.91
CA HIS A 248 10.90 -11.99 14.12
C HIS A 248 10.45 -12.03 12.65
N THR A 249 9.97 -10.91 12.14
CA THR A 249 9.48 -10.81 10.76
C THR A 249 10.56 -11.14 9.73
N TYR A 250 11.83 -11.01 10.11
CA TYR A 250 12.97 -11.48 9.32
C TYR A 250 12.92 -13.00 9.10
N ASP A 251 12.65 -13.80 10.13
CA ASP A 251 12.60 -15.26 10.01
C ASP A 251 11.45 -15.70 9.10
N ILE A 252 10.35 -14.94 9.10
CA ILE A 252 9.19 -15.22 8.24
C ILE A 252 9.53 -14.98 6.76
N ILE A 253 10.22 -13.89 6.43
CA ILE A 253 10.59 -13.62 5.03
C ILE A 253 11.64 -14.63 4.55
N GLU A 254 12.59 -15.08 5.40
CA GLU A 254 13.54 -16.12 5.05
C GLU A 254 12.82 -17.44 4.75
N GLN A 255 11.88 -17.87 5.61
CA GLN A 255 11.07 -19.06 5.34
C GLN A 255 10.26 -18.94 4.05
N PHE A 256 9.72 -17.75 3.75
CA PHE A 256 9.01 -17.53 2.48
C PHE A 256 9.96 -17.71 1.27
N LYS A 257 11.21 -17.26 1.38
CA LYS A 257 12.22 -17.42 0.32
C LYS A 257 12.59 -18.89 0.11
N GLU A 258 12.59 -19.70 1.18
CA GLU A 258 12.89 -21.14 1.13
C GLU A 258 11.75 -21.99 0.58
N HIS A 259 10.54 -21.44 0.43
CA HIS A 259 9.40 -22.20 -0.09
C HIS A 259 9.71 -22.80 -1.48
N PRO A 260 9.40 -24.10 -1.74
CA PRO A 260 9.78 -24.80 -2.99
C PRO A 260 9.32 -24.11 -4.29
N SER A 261 8.24 -23.33 -4.23
CA SER A 261 7.73 -22.57 -5.40
C SER A 261 8.30 -21.16 -5.51
N ILE A 262 9.03 -20.68 -4.52
CA ILE A 262 9.62 -19.32 -4.49
C ILE A 262 11.13 -19.40 -4.68
N ALA A 263 11.82 -20.28 -3.97
CA ALA A 263 13.28 -20.42 -4.02
C ALA A 263 13.86 -20.46 -5.45
N PRO A 264 13.31 -21.27 -6.40
CA PRO A 264 13.83 -21.29 -7.77
C PRO A 264 13.67 -19.97 -8.52
N LEU A 265 12.67 -19.14 -8.16
CA LEU A 265 12.42 -17.86 -8.81
C LEU A 265 13.47 -16.80 -8.44
N ILE A 266 14.08 -16.92 -7.27
CA ILE A 266 15.05 -15.95 -6.73
C ILE A 266 16.49 -16.51 -6.69
N GLU A 267 16.70 -17.77 -7.07
CA GLU A 267 17.99 -18.47 -7.01
C GLU A 267 19.12 -17.68 -7.70
N GLY A 268 20.27 -17.56 -7.00
CA GLY A 268 21.42 -16.80 -7.47
C GLY A 268 21.20 -15.29 -7.54
N GLY A 269 20.17 -14.80 -6.86
CA GLY A 269 19.94 -13.38 -6.62
C GLY A 269 20.73 -12.89 -5.40
N THR A 270 20.94 -11.57 -5.32
CA THR A 270 21.62 -10.91 -4.19
C THR A 270 20.67 -9.89 -3.59
N VAL A 271 20.43 -9.97 -2.29
CA VAL A 271 19.65 -8.96 -1.56
C VAL A 271 20.43 -7.64 -1.55
N THR A 272 19.83 -6.59 -2.07
CA THR A 272 20.44 -5.24 -2.15
C THR A 272 19.76 -4.23 -1.24
N GLU A 273 18.50 -4.46 -0.91
CA GLU A 273 17.73 -3.65 0.04
C GLU A 273 16.90 -4.58 0.93
N TYR A 274 16.82 -4.26 2.22
CA TYR A 274 15.93 -4.89 3.20
C TYR A 274 15.30 -3.78 4.03
N GLY A 275 14.03 -3.91 4.32
CA GLY A 275 13.35 -2.97 5.19
C GLY A 275 12.00 -3.48 5.69
N ALA A 276 11.58 -2.92 6.82
CA ALA A 276 10.27 -3.16 7.41
C ALA A 276 9.54 -1.83 7.58
N HIS A 277 8.26 -1.80 7.32
CA HIS A 277 7.42 -0.61 7.43
C HIS A 277 5.99 -0.99 7.82
N MET A 278 5.35 -0.13 8.60
CA MET A 278 3.92 -0.27 8.87
C MET A 278 3.12 0.12 7.62
N ILE A 279 1.94 -0.50 7.50
CA ILE A 279 0.99 -0.28 6.40
C ILE A 279 -0.39 -0.05 7.01
N PRO A 280 -1.17 0.95 6.56
CA PRO A 280 -2.54 1.15 7.04
C PRO A 280 -3.46 0.04 6.52
N GLU A 281 -4.11 -0.69 7.42
CA GLU A 281 -5.08 -1.75 7.12
C GLU A 281 -6.38 -1.66 7.94
N GLY A 282 -6.55 -0.62 8.75
CA GLY A 282 -7.77 -0.41 9.54
C GLY A 282 -9.02 -0.07 8.72
N GLY A 283 -8.85 0.22 7.43
CA GLY A 283 -9.94 0.56 6.53
C GLY A 283 -10.64 1.86 6.92
N LEU A 284 -11.97 1.91 6.73
CA LEU A 284 -12.75 3.12 7.01
C LEU A 284 -12.67 3.56 8.48
N ASP A 285 -12.60 2.60 9.41
CA ASP A 285 -12.69 2.87 10.84
C ASP A 285 -11.43 3.55 11.42
N MET A 286 -10.28 3.49 10.70
CA MET A 286 -9.06 4.21 11.10
C MET A 286 -8.97 5.64 10.55
N VAL A 287 -9.87 6.04 9.66
CA VAL A 287 -9.85 7.37 9.01
C VAL A 287 -10.24 8.45 10.02
N PRO A 288 -9.34 9.39 10.37
CA PRO A 288 -9.64 10.45 11.31
C PRO A 288 -10.50 11.56 10.69
N LYS A 289 -10.74 12.63 11.42
CA LYS A 289 -11.17 13.89 10.83
C LYS A 289 -10.03 14.45 9.97
N VAL A 290 -10.15 14.35 8.65
CA VAL A 290 -9.05 14.62 7.70
C VAL A 290 -8.83 16.11 7.37
N PHE A 291 -9.57 17.02 7.98
CA PHE A 291 -9.42 18.47 7.81
C PHE A 291 -9.87 19.22 9.06
N GLY A 292 -9.42 20.45 9.18
CA GLY A 292 -9.84 21.38 10.22
C GLY A 292 -9.31 22.78 9.92
N ASP A 293 -9.35 23.68 10.91
CA ASP A 293 -8.88 25.04 10.75
C ASP A 293 -7.38 25.07 10.45
N GLY A 294 -7.01 25.39 9.20
CA GLY A 294 -5.64 25.51 8.74
C GLY A 294 -4.92 24.18 8.47
N TYR A 295 -5.60 23.03 8.42
CA TYR A 295 -4.92 21.76 8.09
C TYR A 295 -5.76 20.77 7.27
N MET A 296 -5.06 19.89 6.53
CA MET A 296 -5.61 18.66 5.94
C MET A 296 -4.63 17.51 6.11
N ILE A 297 -5.15 16.26 6.27
CA ILE A 297 -4.36 15.03 6.43
C ILE A 297 -4.55 14.17 5.18
N VAL A 298 -3.46 13.66 4.60
CA VAL A 298 -3.46 12.95 3.31
C VAL A 298 -2.70 11.62 3.38
N GLY A 299 -2.98 10.71 2.46
CA GLY A 299 -2.28 9.44 2.31
C GLY A 299 -2.40 8.54 3.53
N ASP A 300 -1.33 7.81 3.85
CA ASP A 300 -1.31 6.86 4.97
C ASP A 300 -1.53 7.54 6.33
N ALA A 301 -1.15 8.83 6.46
CA ALA A 301 -1.42 9.60 7.67
C ALA A 301 -2.92 9.77 7.94
N ALA A 302 -3.75 9.74 6.90
CA ALA A 302 -5.20 9.70 6.97
C ALA A 302 -5.78 8.28 6.99
N GLY A 303 -4.93 7.23 6.95
CA GLY A 303 -5.39 5.85 6.90
C GLY A 303 -5.90 5.40 5.53
N PHE A 304 -5.49 6.05 4.45
CA PHE A 304 -5.94 5.72 3.09
C PHE A 304 -5.17 4.54 2.48
N GLY A 305 -5.24 3.38 3.16
CA GLY A 305 -4.86 2.08 2.63
C GLY A 305 -6.09 1.27 2.26
N PHE A 306 -6.06 0.63 1.12
CA PHE A 306 -7.16 -0.20 0.62
C PHE A 306 -6.77 -1.67 0.58
N SER A 307 -7.65 -2.52 1.10
CA SER A 307 -7.59 -3.96 0.93
C SER A 307 -8.96 -4.50 0.55
N ASN A 308 -8.98 -5.44 -0.40
CA ASN A 308 -10.17 -6.26 -0.68
C ASN A 308 -9.98 -7.72 -0.21
N GLY A 309 -8.94 -7.98 0.59
CA GLY A 309 -8.60 -9.31 1.10
C GLY A 309 -7.66 -10.11 0.20
N LEU A 310 -7.44 -9.71 -1.06
CA LEU A 310 -6.49 -10.33 -2.00
C LEU A 310 -5.40 -9.35 -2.45
N VAL A 311 -5.72 -8.07 -2.49
CA VAL A 311 -4.85 -7.01 -3.00
C VAL A 311 -4.78 -5.90 -1.98
N LEU A 312 -3.57 -5.41 -1.73
CA LEU A 312 -3.32 -4.24 -0.90
C LEU A 312 -2.81 -3.09 -1.77
N GLN A 313 -3.43 -1.92 -1.65
CA GLN A 313 -3.08 -0.72 -2.40
C GLN A 313 -2.99 0.49 -1.48
N GLY A 314 -2.02 1.37 -1.72
CA GLY A 314 -1.85 2.60 -0.96
C GLY A 314 -1.37 3.77 -1.83
N MET A 315 -0.47 3.52 -2.81
CA MET A 315 0.15 4.59 -3.58
C MET A 315 -0.84 5.43 -4.38
N ASN A 316 -1.79 4.81 -5.09
CA ASN A 316 -2.85 5.50 -5.84
C ASN A 316 -3.79 6.27 -4.91
N TYR A 317 -4.16 5.71 -3.76
CA TYR A 317 -4.96 6.41 -2.73
C TYR A 317 -4.20 7.62 -2.17
N ALA A 318 -2.90 7.48 -1.94
CA ALA A 318 -2.05 8.57 -1.50
C ALA A 318 -1.98 9.68 -2.55
N PHE A 319 -1.76 9.36 -3.84
CA PHE A 319 -1.76 10.35 -4.92
C PHE A 319 -3.07 11.11 -5.01
N LEU A 320 -4.18 10.39 -5.12
CA LEU A 320 -5.47 11.05 -5.30
C LEU A 320 -5.84 11.92 -4.10
N SER A 321 -5.62 11.44 -2.87
CA SER A 321 -5.87 12.25 -1.68
C SER A 321 -5.02 13.52 -1.64
N GLY A 322 -3.75 13.44 -2.06
CA GLY A 322 -2.87 14.60 -2.18
C GLY A 322 -3.36 15.60 -3.23
N ILE A 323 -3.76 15.12 -4.42
CA ILE A 323 -4.32 15.96 -5.49
C ILE A 323 -5.56 16.68 -4.98
N LEU A 324 -6.51 15.97 -4.38
CA LEU A 324 -7.76 16.53 -3.88
C LEU A 324 -7.55 17.56 -2.76
N ALA A 325 -6.57 17.33 -1.89
CA ALA A 325 -6.17 18.31 -0.87
C ALA A 325 -5.53 19.55 -1.52
N GLY A 326 -4.66 19.36 -2.51
CA GLY A 326 -4.07 20.46 -3.26
C GLY A 326 -5.11 21.32 -3.98
N GLU A 327 -6.06 20.70 -4.67
CA GLU A 327 -7.18 21.42 -5.30
C GLU A 327 -8.01 22.21 -4.29
N THR A 328 -8.30 21.59 -3.13
CA THR A 328 -9.05 22.26 -2.05
C THR A 328 -8.29 23.49 -1.53
N ALA A 329 -6.96 23.37 -1.36
CA ALA A 329 -6.13 24.50 -0.93
C ALA A 329 -6.12 25.63 -1.97
N VAL A 330 -6.11 25.32 -3.26
CA VAL A 330 -6.23 26.32 -4.35
C VAL A 330 -7.58 27.07 -4.27
N GLU A 331 -8.68 26.36 -4.07
CA GLU A 331 -9.99 26.95 -3.91
C GLU A 331 -10.10 27.80 -2.63
N ALA A 332 -9.55 27.32 -1.52
CA ALA A 332 -9.47 28.04 -0.26
C ALA A 332 -8.66 29.34 -0.39
N LYS A 333 -7.54 29.30 -1.12
CA LYS A 333 -6.74 30.50 -1.43
C LYS A 333 -7.52 31.54 -2.23
N THR A 334 -8.28 31.11 -3.24
CA THR A 334 -9.11 32.01 -4.06
C THR A 334 -10.15 32.75 -3.21
N ARG A 335 -10.68 32.07 -2.16
CA ARG A 335 -11.61 32.66 -1.20
C ARG A 335 -10.92 33.42 -0.07
N ASN A 336 -9.58 33.33 0.01
CA ASN A 336 -8.75 33.77 1.13
C ASN A 336 -9.27 33.25 2.50
N ASP A 337 -9.77 32.01 2.52
CA ASP A 337 -10.36 31.37 3.68
C ASP A 337 -9.88 29.92 3.82
N PHE A 338 -9.03 29.66 4.81
CA PHE A 338 -8.53 28.35 5.20
C PHE A 338 -9.17 27.82 6.50
N SER A 339 -10.39 28.26 6.80
CA SER A 339 -11.16 27.72 7.92
C SER A 339 -11.63 26.29 7.64
N SER A 340 -12.02 25.59 8.71
CA SER A 340 -12.63 24.27 8.62
C SER A 340 -13.85 24.24 7.68
N SER A 341 -14.62 25.32 7.61
CA SER A 341 -15.76 25.45 6.70
C SER A 341 -15.31 25.38 5.24
N SER A 342 -14.27 26.12 4.86
CA SER A 342 -13.75 26.13 3.49
C SER A 342 -13.03 24.84 3.14
N LEU A 343 -12.25 24.28 4.09
CA LEU A 343 -11.51 23.03 3.90
C LEU A 343 -12.38 21.76 3.97
N SER A 344 -13.66 21.87 4.37
CA SER A 344 -14.62 20.75 4.31
C SER A 344 -14.81 20.19 2.89
N LEU A 345 -14.58 21.01 1.86
CA LEU A 345 -14.61 20.60 0.46
C LEU A 345 -13.66 19.41 0.18
N TYR A 346 -12.56 19.29 0.90
CA TYR A 346 -11.66 18.12 0.80
C TYR A 346 -12.41 16.83 1.11
N ARG A 347 -13.22 16.82 2.18
CA ARG A 347 -14.04 15.67 2.55
C ARG A 347 -15.07 15.34 1.47
N GLU A 348 -15.71 16.31 0.90
CA GLU A 348 -16.70 16.14 -0.18
C GLU A 348 -16.06 15.52 -1.43
N LYS A 349 -14.87 16.01 -1.81
CA LYS A 349 -14.09 15.45 -2.93
C LYS A 349 -13.66 14.00 -2.65
N LEU A 350 -13.21 13.69 -1.45
CA LEU A 350 -12.86 12.32 -1.05
C LEU A 350 -14.07 11.38 -1.13
N GLU A 351 -15.24 11.82 -0.69
CA GLU A 351 -16.48 11.04 -0.75
C GLU A 351 -16.99 10.80 -2.17
N SER A 352 -16.68 11.73 -3.08
CA SER A 352 -17.00 11.58 -4.51
C SER A 352 -16.03 10.67 -5.24
N SER A 353 -14.80 10.51 -4.72
CA SER A 353 -13.73 9.71 -5.29
C SER A 353 -13.81 8.24 -4.91
N TYR A 354 -12.97 7.41 -5.54
CA TYR A 354 -12.84 6.01 -5.14
C TYR A 354 -12.18 5.86 -3.75
N VAL A 355 -11.41 6.84 -3.25
CA VAL A 355 -10.69 6.74 -1.96
C VAL A 355 -11.65 6.37 -0.83
N LEU A 356 -12.71 7.13 -0.61
CA LEU A 356 -13.68 6.80 0.43
C LEU A 356 -14.79 5.84 -0.02
N LYS A 357 -15.09 5.78 -1.32
CA LYS A 357 -16.08 4.80 -1.82
C LYS A 357 -15.61 3.37 -1.60
N ASP A 358 -14.36 3.07 -1.93
CA ASP A 358 -13.80 1.75 -1.74
C ASP A 358 -13.70 1.39 -0.26
N LEU A 359 -13.20 2.30 0.59
CA LEU A 359 -13.15 2.08 2.03
C LEU A 359 -14.55 1.83 2.63
N LYS A 360 -15.59 2.52 2.13
CA LYS A 360 -16.98 2.28 2.54
C LYS A 360 -17.51 0.92 2.05
N THR A 361 -17.21 0.56 0.80
CA THR A 361 -17.64 -0.70 0.18
C THR A 361 -17.03 -1.90 0.92
N PHE A 362 -15.74 -1.84 1.23
CA PHE A 362 -14.99 -2.92 1.87
C PHE A 362 -14.80 -2.73 3.39
N LYS A 363 -15.63 -1.92 4.05
CA LYS A 363 -15.50 -1.63 5.50
C LYS A 363 -15.44 -2.87 6.40
N ASP A 364 -16.08 -3.95 5.99
CA ASP A 364 -16.13 -5.22 6.74
C ASP A 364 -15.06 -6.24 6.31
N ILE A 365 -14.11 -5.87 5.45
CA ILE A 365 -13.11 -6.80 4.89
C ILE A 365 -12.26 -7.47 5.97
N ARG A 366 -12.00 -6.79 7.09
CA ARG A 366 -11.25 -7.36 8.22
C ARG A 366 -11.91 -8.60 8.83
N LYS A 367 -13.22 -8.78 8.68
CA LYS A 367 -13.91 -10.03 9.09
C LYS A 367 -13.52 -11.21 8.20
N VAL A 368 -13.03 -10.96 6.98
CA VAL A 368 -12.51 -11.98 6.06
C VAL A 368 -11.01 -12.17 6.31
N THR A 369 -10.22 -11.10 6.27
CA THR A 369 -8.75 -11.18 6.46
C THR A 369 -8.34 -11.60 7.87
N GLY A 370 -9.18 -11.38 8.87
CA GLY A 370 -9.00 -11.88 10.25
C GLY A 370 -9.43 -13.33 10.45
N ASN A 371 -10.07 -13.98 9.46
CA ASN A 371 -10.47 -15.38 9.59
C ASN A 371 -9.27 -16.32 9.42
N LYS A 372 -8.78 -16.91 10.50
CA LYS A 372 -7.63 -17.84 10.51
C LYS A 372 -7.77 -18.98 9.48
N ASN A 373 -8.99 -19.45 9.19
CA ASN A 373 -9.20 -20.52 8.20
C ASN A 373 -8.75 -20.13 6.78
N MET A 374 -8.75 -18.82 6.44
CA MET A 374 -8.26 -18.33 5.14
C MET A 374 -6.78 -18.66 4.94
N TYR A 375 -6.03 -18.73 6.03
CA TYR A 375 -4.58 -18.93 6.02
C TYR A 375 -4.16 -20.34 6.44
N THR A 376 -5.04 -21.10 7.07
CA THR A 376 -4.72 -22.44 7.60
C THR A 376 -5.52 -23.56 6.92
N ALA A 377 -6.82 -23.60 7.17
CA ALA A 377 -7.65 -24.73 6.75
C ALA A 377 -7.98 -24.71 5.24
N TYR A 378 -8.31 -23.56 4.67
CA TYR A 378 -8.71 -23.50 3.25
C TYR A 378 -7.57 -23.79 2.26
N PRO A 379 -6.34 -23.25 2.42
CA PRO A 379 -5.21 -23.64 1.57
C PRO A 379 -4.93 -25.15 1.63
N LYS A 380 -4.92 -25.75 2.84
CA LYS A 380 -4.70 -27.20 3.02
C LYS A 380 -5.85 -28.04 2.46
N MET A 381 -7.10 -27.59 2.63
CA MET A 381 -8.25 -28.26 2.04
C MET A 381 -8.17 -28.26 0.51
N LEU A 382 -7.80 -27.14 -0.09
CA LEU A 382 -7.65 -27.02 -1.54
C LEU A 382 -6.49 -27.88 -2.06
N GLU A 383 -5.37 -27.94 -1.33
CA GLU A 383 -4.25 -28.84 -1.60
C GLU A 383 -4.70 -30.31 -1.59
N SER A 384 -5.40 -30.75 -0.52
CA SER A 384 -5.90 -32.13 -0.39
C SER A 384 -6.85 -32.50 -1.55
N ILE A 385 -7.74 -31.57 -1.95
CA ILE A 385 -8.65 -31.75 -3.08
C ILE A 385 -7.86 -31.93 -4.39
N LEU A 386 -6.89 -31.08 -4.66
CA LEU A 386 -6.11 -31.13 -5.90
C LEU A 386 -5.20 -32.35 -5.95
N LEU A 387 -4.59 -32.74 -4.82
CA LEU A 387 -3.82 -33.98 -4.74
C LEU A 387 -4.68 -35.20 -5.07
N GLU A 388 -5.90 -35.29 -4.52
CA GLU A 388 -6.80 -36.40 -4.78
C GLU A 388 -7.29 -36.43 -6.24
N MET A 389 -7.44 -35.27 -6.87
CA MET A 389 -7.88 -35.15 -8.28
C MET A 389 -6.76 -35.43 -9.28
N LEU A 390 -5.55 -34.96 -9.00
CA LEU A 390 -4.46 -34.89 -9.98
C LEU A 390 -3.39 -35.97 -9.80
N TRP A 391 -3.25 -36.54 -8.62
CA TRP A 391 -2.23 -37.56 -8.36
C TRP A 391 -2.69 -38.95 -8.83
N GLU A 392 -2.02 -39.51 -9.82
CA GLU A 392 -2.23 -40.89 -10.29
C GLU A 392 -1.56 -41.89 -9.38
N ARG A 393 -2.38 -42.59 -8.56
CA ARG A 393 -1.89 -43.60 -7.59
C ARG A 393 -2.22 -45.04 -7.97
N GLY A 394 -2.80 -45.27 -9.17
CA GLY A 394 -3.29 -46.59 -9.56
C GLY A 394 -4.52 -47.07 -8.76
N GLN A 395 -5.24 -46.15 -8.13
CA GLN A 395 -6.47 -46.40 -7.37
C GLN A 395 -7.71 -45.87 -8.11
N PRO A 396 -8.88 -46.46 -7.84
CA PRO A 396 -10.14 -45.93 -8.41
C PRO A 396 -10.37 -44.46 -8.09
N LYS A 397 -10.81 -43.66 -9.06
CA LYS A 397 -11.09 -42.24 -8.90
C LYS A 397 -12.36 -42.05 -8.08
N LYS A 398 -12.31 -41.06 -7.17
CA LYS A 398 -13.48 -40.61 -6.39
C LYS A 398 -14.23 -39.52 -7.11
N LYS A 399 -15.52 -39.42 -6.84
CA LYS A 399 -16.34 -38.29 -7.29
C LYS A 399 -15.97 -37.02 -6.51
N VAL A 400 -16.08 -35.86 -7.15
CA VAL A 400 -15.75 -34.55 -6.52
C VAL A 400 -16.45 -34.35 -5.17
N ARG A 401 -17.74 -34.76 -5.03
CA ARG A 401 -18.46 -34.66 -3.75
C ARG A 401 -17.81 -35.47 -2.61
N GLU A 402 -17.21 -36.63 -2.95
CA GLU A 402 -16.55 -37.51 -1.97
C GLU A 402 -15.21 -36.91 -1.56
N ILE A 403 -14.47 -36.35 -2.53
CA ILE A 403 -13.22 -35.64 -2.30
C ILE A 403 -13.46 -34.43 -1.39
N LEU A 404 -14.44 -33.58 -1.71
CA LEU A 404 -14.81 -32.42 -0.89
C LEU A 404 -15.23 -32.83 0.54
N GLY A 405 -16.00 -33.91 0.67
CA GLY A 405 -16.40 -34.42 1.97
C GLY A 405 -15.22 -34.93 2.81
N SER A 406 -14.29 -35.65 2.17
CA SER A 406 -13.06 -36.15 2.82
C SER A 406 -12.15 -35.00 3.26
N ALA A 407 -11.89 -34.02 2.39
CA ALA A 407 -11.04 -32.88 2.69
C ALA A 407 -11.62 -32.01 3.84
N ALA A 408 -12.93 -31.77 3.87
CA ALA A 408 -13.57 -31.04 4.96
C ALA A 408 -13.45 -31.81 6.31
N ASN A 409 -13.59 -33.14 6.30
CA ASN A 409 -13.45 -33.97 7.49
C ASN A 409 -12.00 -33.97 7.99
N GLU A 410 -11.02 -34.07 7.09
CA GLU A 410 -9.59 -34.00 7.40
C GLU A 410 -9.22 -32.71 8.14
N MET A 411 -9.75 -31.58 7.68
CA MET A 411 -9.55 -30.28 8.33
C MET A 411 -10.43 -30.07 9.57
N LYS A 412 -11.20 -31.07 10.00
CA LYS A 412 -12.17 -30.98 11.13
C LYS A 412 -13.13 -29.80 11.00
N MET A 413 -13.49 -29.43 9.79
CA MET A 413 -14.36 -28.31 9.52
C MET A 413 -15.83 -28.75 9.52
N SER A 414 -16.67 -28.04 10.27
CA SER A 414 -18.12 -28.27 10.15
C SER A 414 -18.61 -27.70 8.81
N ARG A 415 -19.50 -28.44 8.13
CA ARG A 415 -20.13 -27.99 6.88
C ARG A 415 -20.79 -26.63 7.03
N LEU A 416 -21.46 -26.41 8.16
CA LEU A 416 -22.13 -25.14 8.45
C LEU A 416 -21.12 -23.98 8.51
N LYS A 417 -19.99 -24.16 9.23
CA LYS A 417 -18.95 -23.15 9.33
C LYS A 417 -18.34 -22.85 7.96
N THR A 418 -18.05 -23.87 7.16
CA THR A 418 -17.53 -23.69 5.81
C THR A 418 -18.48 -22.85 4.97
N VAL A 419 -19.79 -23.17 4.96
CA VAL A 419 -20.79 -22.41 4.21
C VAL A 419 -20.90 -20.97 4.72
N THR A 420 -20.90 -20.76 6.03
CA THR A 420 -20.96 -19.39 6.60
C THR A 420 -19.71 -18.57 6.30
N ASP A 421 -18.53 -19.17 6.31
CA ASP A 421 -17.28 -18.50 5.94
C ASP A 421 -17.28 -18.11 4.45
N PHE A 422 -17.65 -19.03 3.54
CA PHE A 422 -17.78 -18.72 2.10
C PHE A 422 -18.84 -17.66 1.83
N TYR A 423 -19.98 -17.69 2.51
CA TYR A 423 -20.97 -16.63 2.42
C TYR A 423 -20.43 -15.28 2.92
N SER A 424 -19.65 -15.31 4.00
CA SER A 424 -18.99 -14.12 4.54
C SER A 424 -18.01 -13.52 3.53
N ILE A 425 -17.17 -14.36 2.89
CA ILE A 425 -16.25 -13.97 1.84
C ILE A 425 -17.00 -13.36 0.66
N TYR A 426 -17.99 -14.10 0.12
CA TYR A 426 -18.81 -13.65 -1.02
C TYR A 426 -19.47 -12.28 -0.79
N ARG A 427 -19.91 -12.00 0.44
CA ARG A 427 -20.61 -10.76 0.75
C ARG A 427 -19.67 -9.57 0.98
N ARG A 428 -18.41 -9.79 1.35
CA ARG A 428 -17.49 -8.74 1.82
C ARG A 428 -16.30 -8.48 0.92
N MET A 429 -15.98 -9.41 0.03
CA MET A 429 -15.02 -9.24 -1.07
C MET A 429 -15.74 -8.84 -2.35
#